data_193cccbddb470db026cd90ccc08700ec
#
_entry.id   193cccbddb470db026cd90ccc08700ec
#
_cell.length_a   1.000
_cell.length_b   1.000
_cell.length_c   1.000
_cell.angle_alpha   90.00
_cell.angle_beta   90.00
_cell.angle_gamma   90.00
#
_symmetry.space_group_name_H-M   'P 1'
#
loop_
_entity.id
_entity.type
_entity.pdbx_description
1 polymer ?
#
loop_
_entity_poly.entity_id
_entity_poly.type
_entity_poly.pdbx_seq_one_letter_code
_entity_poly.pdbx_strand_id
1 'polypeptide(L)'
;TAAAIAYGLYQKNDNTRFLVFDLGGGTFDVSILELFDDILEVRAVAGDNYLGGEDFTNLIVEEFYKEHGLTEESLSLKEKSYYRNQAEKSKCNATEDGFYRMQAAVNGEKVETLIPRGAFEKMSSQLLDRIKTPVRKSLSDAGVKAREIDEVVLVGGTTKMPLVRKFVGKLFGRVPDTSINPDEAVALGAAIQAAMKERKEAVKEVILTDVCPFTLGTEVSVKTENDHLEGNHFCPIIERNTVIPASRTQHFFTVYDHQTQVEIHILQGESRFASNNVSLGTLKLTVPDNEAGKEQI
;
A
#
# COMPACT_ATOMS: atom_id res chain seq x y z
N THR A 1 2.80 3.96 -9.02
CA THR A 1 3.61 4.17 -10.26
C THR A 1 2.99 5.20 -11.19
N ALA A 2 1.68 5.13 -11.54
CA ALA A 2 1.05 6.09 -12.46
C ALA A 2 1.20 7.56 -12.00
N ALA A 3 0.96 7.85 -10.72
CA ALA A 3 1.14 9.19 -10.17
C ALA A 3 2.60 9.69 -10.29
N ALA A 4 3.56 8.78 -10.21
CA ALA A 4 4.97 9.09 -10.40
C ALA A 4 5.29 9.53 -11.84
N ILE A 5 4.64 8.91 -12.83
CA ILE A 5 4.77 9.32 -14.24
C ILE A 5 4.25 10.74 -14.44
N ALA A 6 3.07 11.04 -13.86
CA ALA A 6 2.51 12.38 -13.93
C ALA A 6 3.49 13.43 -13.38
N TYR A 7 4.14 13.10 -12.25
CA TYR A 7 5.10 13.98 -11.60
C TYR A 7 6.42 14.07 -12.38
N GLY A 8 7.02 12.94 -12.76
CA GLY A 8 8.33 12.88 -13.42
C GLY A 8 8.40 13.64 -14.75
N LEU A 9 7.29 13.71 -15.50
CA LEU A 9 7.23 14.48 -16.75
C LEU A 9 7.26 16.01 -16.56
N TYR A 10 6.89 16.50 -15.37
CA TYR A 10 6.97 17.92 -15.05
C TYR A 10 8.33 18.33 -14.47
N GLN A 11 9.15 17.35 -14.07
CA GLN A 11 10.50 17.59 -13.55
C GLN A 11 11.46 17.91 -14.68
N LYS A 12 12.26 18.98 -14.49
CA LYS A 12 13.28 19.44 -15.45
C LYS A 12 14.69 18.95 -15.08
N ASN A 13 14.85 18.31 -13.94
CA ASN A 13 16.17 17.89 -13.44
C ASN A 13 16.34 16.39 -13.64
N ASP A 14 17.31 16.00 -14.43
CA ASP A 14 17.85 14.66 -14.47
C ASP A 14 18.51 14.35 -13.11
N ASN A 15 18.44 13.10 -12.65
CA ASN A 15 18.98 12.64 -11.37
C ASN A 15 18.20 13.12 -10.13
N THR A 16 16.87 12.95 -10.14
CA THR A 16 16.02 13.27 -8.98
C THR A 16 15.49 11.98 -8.36
N ARG A 17 15.67 11.86 -7.04
CA ARG A 17 15.09 10.78 -6.25
C ARG A 17 13.87 11.28 -5.52
N PHE A 18 12.73 10.70 -5.77
CA PHE A 18 11.49 11.12 -5.14
C PHE A 18 10.72 9.96 -4.50
N LEU A 19 9.93 10.31 -3.51
CA LEU A 19 9.04 9.39 -2.81
C LEU A 19 7.61 9.80 -3.12
N VAL A 20 6.84 8.87 -3.66
CA VAL A 20 5.39 9.01 -3.82
C VAL A 20 4.73 8.45 -2.56
N PHE A 21 3.98 9.30 -1.89
CA PHE A 21 3.22 9.00 -0.68
C PHE A 21 1.74 9.01 -1.03
N ASP A 22 1.17 7.84 -1.28
CA ASP A 22 -0.21 7.68 -1.70
C ASP A 22 -1.06 7.19 -0.53
N LEU A 23 -1.86 8.09 0.06
CA LEU A 23 -2.79 7.78 1.12
C LEU A 23 -4.21 8.03 0.63
N GLY A 24 -4.86 6.95 0.22
CA GLY A 24 -6.21 6.92 -0.28
C GLY A 24 -7.27 6.81 0.82
N GLY A 25 -8.48 6.38 0.46
CA GLY A 25 -9.59 6.16 1.41
C GLY A 25 -9.38 4.97 2.33
N GLY A 26 -8.81 3.87 1.83
CA GLY A 26 -8.64 2.61 2.58
C GLY A 26 -7.26 1.97 2.46
N THR A 27 -6.36 2.51 1.65
CA THR A 27 -5.01 1.98 1.43
C THR A 27 -3.96 3.06 1.54
N PHE A 28 -2.78 2.65 1.96
CA PHE A 28 -1.58 3.46 1.98
C PHE A 28 -0.48 2.77 1.20
N ASP A 29 0.07 3.44 0.20
CA ASP A 29 1.19 2.99 -0.59
C ASP A 29 2.31 4.01 -0.60
N VAL A 30 3.54 3.54 -0.56
CA VAL A 30 4.73 4.37 -0.67
C VAL A 30 5.71 3.75 -1.65
N SER A 31 6.13 4.54 -2.64
CA SER A 31 7.09 4.13 -3.66
C SER A 31 8.28 5.08 -3.69
N ILE A 32 9.48 4.53 -3.81
CA ILE A 32 10.70 5.29 -4.04
C ILE A 32 11.09 5.11 -5.49
N LEU A 33 11.28 6.23 -6.18
CA LEU A 33 11.61 6.28 -7.59
C LEU A 33 12.84 7.14 -7.81
N GLU A 34 13.55 6.83 -8.88
CA GLU A 34 14.73 7.55 -9.33
C GLU A 34 14.56 7.88 -10.81
N LEU A 35 14.65 9.15 -11.15
CA LEU A 35 14.67 9.64 -12.52
C LEU A 35 16.11 9.86 -12.93
N PHE A 36 16.57 9.17 -13.98
CA PHE A 36 17.90 9.28 -14.54
C PHE A 36 17.85 9.14 -16.06
N ASP A 37 18.37 10.11 -16.80
CA ASP A 37 18.44 10.07 -18.28
C ASP A 37 17.13 9.61 -18.95
N ASP A 38 15.98 10.21 -18.58
CA ASP A 38 14.65 9.85 -19.08
C ASP A 38 14.18 8.42 -18.71
N ILE A 39 14.88 7.76 -17.80
CA ILE A 39 14.47 6.47 -17.22
C ILE A 39 13.89 6.74 -15.82
N LEU A 40 12.63 6.35 -15.63
CA LEU A 40 11.97 6.37 -14.35
C LEU A 40 12.00 4.96 -13.74
N GLU A 41 12.90 4.76 -12.79
CA GLU A 41 13.06 3.47 -12.11
C GLU A 41 12.35 3.44 -10.79
N VAL A 42 11.46 2.46 -10.57
CA VAL A 42 10.92 2.15 -9.25
C VAL A 42 11.95 1.34 -8.48
N ARG A 43 12.46 1.90 -7.38
CA ARG A 43 13.48 1.26 -6.53
C ARG A 43 12.89 0.35 -5.47
N ALA A 44 11.78 0.77 -4.88
CA ALA A 44 11.07 -0.01 -3.87
C ALA A 44 9.62 0.45 -3.73
N VAL A 45 8.76 -0.50 -3.36
CA VAL A 45 7.36 -0.27 -3.01
C VAL A 45 7.05 -0.95 -1.69
N ALA A 46 6.28 -0.26 -0.84
CA ALA A 46 5.72 -0.84 0.39
C ALA A 46 4.35 -0.20 0.67
N GLY A 47 3.49 -0.87 1.43
CA GLY A 47 2.16 -0.34 1.72
C GLY A 47 1.49 -1.00 2.93
N ASP A 48 0.30 -0.49 3.25
CA ASP A 48 -0.65 -1.06 4.20
C ASP A 48 -2.04 -1.03 3.55
N ASN A 49 -2.55 -2.20 3.16
CA ASN A 49 -3.82 -2.35 2.44
C ASN A 49 -5.06 -2.09 3.31
N TYR A 50 -4.87 -1.82 4.59
CA TYR A 50 -5.93 -1.60 5.57
C TYR A 50 -5.73 -0.28 6.34
N LEU A 51 -5.08 0.71 5.72
CA LEU A 51 -4.85 2.03 6.31
C LEU A 51 -5.21 3.12 5.31
N GLY A 52 -6.16 3.96 5.68
CA GLY A 52 -6.59 5.06 4.79
C GLY A 52 -7.45 6.10 5.49
N GLY A 53 -8.06 6.96 4.69
CA GLY A 53 -8.92 8.05 5.15
C GLY A 53 -10.11 7.59 5.99
N GLU A 54 -10.58 6.36 5.75
CA GLU A 54 -11.70 5.76 6.51
C GLU A 54 -11.35 5.54 7.98
N ASP A 55 -10.10 5.18 8.29
CA ASP A 55 -9.66 5.03 9.68
C ASP A 55 -9.73 6.36 10.43
N PHE A 56 -9.35 7.45 9.78
CA PHE A 56 -9.48 8.80 10.36
C PHE A 56 -10.94 9.22 10.51
N THR A 57 -11.82 8.83 9.59
CA THR A 57 -13.27 9.07 9.68
C THR A 57 -13.86 8.32 10.86
N ASN A 58 -13.44 7.08 11.08
CA ASN A 58 -13.90 6.25 12.20
C ASN A 58 -13.58 6.88 13.55
N LEU A 59 -12.41 7.52 13.72
CA LEU A 59 -12.08 8.24 14.96
C LEU A 59 -13.10 9.35 15.28
N ILE A 60 -13.58 10.06 14.25
CA ILE A 60 -14.61 11.12 14.42
C ILE A 60 -15.96 10.47 14.80
N VAL A 61 -16.32 9.36 14.15
CA VAL A 61 -17.54 8.60 14.44
C VAL A 61 -17.52 8.09 15.89
N GLU A 62 -16.42 7.49 16.32
CA GLU A 62 -16.26 6.95 17.68
C GLU A 62 -16.41 8.05 18.75
N GLU A 63 -15.77 9.22 18.53
CA GLU A 63 -15.90 10.34 19.47
C GLU A 63 -17.35 10.88 19.50
N PHE A 64 -18.01 10.96 18.32
CA PHE A 64 -19.42 11.34 18.24
C PHE A 64 -20.32 10.34 18.99
N TYR A 65 -20.11 9.04 18.81
CA TYR A 65 -20.89 8.02 19.54
C TYR A 65 -20.70 8.14 21.05
N LYS A 66 -19.46 8.30 21.48
CA LYS A 66 -19.12 8.44 22.91
C LYS A 66 -19.77 9.69 23.52
N GLU A 67 -19.74 10.84 22.85
CA GLU A 67 -20.30 12.11 23.34
C GLU A 67 -21.82 12.05 23.46
N HIS A 68 -22.50 11.35 22.52
CA HIS A 68 -23.96 11.27 22.46
C HIS A 68 -24.55 9.97 23.03
N GLY A 69 -23.72 9.14 23.69
CA GLY A 69 -24.18 7.90 24.34
C GLY A 69 -24.72 6.85 23.37
N LEU A 70 -24.21 6.84 22.11
CA LEU A 70 -24.58 5.87 21.11
C LEU A 70 -23.63 4.66 21.15
N THR A 71 -24.17 3.47 20.88
CA THR A 71 -23.35 2.25 20.72
C THR A 71 -23.57 1.70 19.31
N GLU A 72 -22.52 1.13 18.73
CA GLU A 72 -22.60 0.65 17.35
C GLU A 72 -23.68 -0.45 17.19
N GLU A 73 -23.86 -1.29 18.22
CA GLU A 73 -24.84 -2.37 18.23
C GLU A 73 -26.29 -1.85 18.24
N SER A 74 -26.53 -0.66 18.79
CA SER A 74 -27.86 -0.06 18.87
C SER A 74 -28.33 0.59 17.58
N LEU A 75 -27.43 0.79 16.60
CA LEU A 75 -27.67 1.55 15.38
C LEU A 75 -27.99 0.64 14.20
N SER A 76 -28.98 1.03 13.41
CA SER A 76 -29.27 0.42 12.13
C SER A 76 -28.16 0.71 11.10
N LEU A 77 -28.08 -0.09 10.03
CA LEU A 77 -27.12 0.15 8.93
C LEU A 77 -27.29 1.52 8.28
N LYS A 78 -28.51 2.05 8.21
CA LYS A 78 -28.78 3.39 7.68
C LYS A 78 -28.21 4.50 8.57
N GLU A 79 -28.36 4.36 9.88
CA GLU A 79 -27.80 5.32 10.85
C GLU A 79 -26.28 5.28 10.87
N LYS A 80 -25.67 4.10 10.87
CA LYS A 80 -24.20 3.96 10.73
C LYS A 80 -23.67 4.63 9.49
N SER A 81 -24.30 4.38 8.33
CA SER A 81 -23.93 5.03 7.06
C SER A 81 -24.13 6.55 7.11
N TYR A 82 -25.21 7.01 7.73
CA TYR A 82 -25.49 8.44 7.90
C TYR A 82 -24.42 9.13 8.74
N TYR A 83 -24.11 8.59 9.93
CA TYR A 83 -23.09 9.17 10.80
C TYR A 83 -21.69 9.14 10.17
N ARG A 84 -21.33 8.04 9.50
CA ARG A 84 -20.08 7.95 8.75
C ARG A 84 -19.97 9.04 7.67
N ASN A 85 -21.04 9.29 6.90
CA ASN A 85 -21.07 10.34 5.90
C ASN A 85 -20.92 11.74 6.52
N GLN A 86 -21.51 12.00 7.71
CA GLN A 86 -21.33 13.27 8.40
C GLN A 86 -19.91 13.44 8.94
N ALA A 87 -19.31 12.38 9.47
CA ALA A 87 -17.93 12.37 9.92
C ALA A 87 -16.94 12.60 8.78
N GLU A 88 -17.17 11.97 7.59
CA GLU A 88 -16.36 12.18 6.39
C GLU A 88 -16.43 13.65 5.95
N LYS A 89 -17.62 14.26 5.92
CA LYS A 89 -17.77 15.69 5.64
C LYS A 89 -17.02 16.56 6.65
N SER A 90 -17.08 16.22 7.94
CA SER A 90 -16.33 16.92 8.99
C SER A 90 -14.82 16.84 8.75
N LYS A 91 -14.33 15.64 8.42
CA LYS A 91 -12.91 15.41 8.10
C LYS A 91 -12.44 16.24 6.91
N CYS A 92 -13.21 16.24 5.82
CA CYS A 92 -12.88 16.99 4.59
C CYS A 92 -12.97 18.51 4.76
N ASN A 93 -13.89 18.98 5.62
CA ASN A 93 -14.15 20.40 5.86
C ASN A 93 -13.56 20.89 7.19
N ALA A 94 -12.39 20.34 7.59
CA ALA A 94 -11.70 20.81 8.78
C ALA A 94 -11.58 22.34 8.74
N THR A 95 -12.26 23.00 9.67
CA THR A 95 -12.45 24.46 9.66
C THR A 95 -11.16 25.22 10.01
N GLU A 96 -11.05 26.45 9.54
CA GLU A 96 -9.90 27.33 9.83
C GLU A 96 -9.80 27.66 11.34
N ASP A 97 -10.93 27.60 12.07
CA ASP A 97 -11.03 27.81 13.51
C ASP A 97 -10.33 26.75 14.37
N GLY A 98 -9.83 25.68 13.75
CA GLY A 98 -9.05 24.66 14.45
C GLY A 98 -9.83 23.47 14.97
N PHE A 99 -11.06 23.26 14.47
CA PHE A 99 -11.93 22.15 14.88
C PHE A 99 -12.31 21.26 13.71
N TYR A 100 -12.55 19.97 14.01
CA TYR A 100 -13.34 19.07 13.17
C TYR A 100 -14.78 19.13 13.72
N ARG A 101 -15.71 19.60 12.89
CA ARG A 101 -17.10 19.85 13.28
C ARG A 101 -18.02 18.83 12.63
N MET A 102 -18.57 17.91 13.44
CA MET A 102 -19.54 16.95 12.98
C MET A 102 -20.94 17.34 13.44
N GLN A 103 -21.84 17.57 12.50
CA GLN A 103 -23.26 17.83 12.77
C GLN A 103 -24.10 16.67 12.27
N ALA A 104 -24.99 16.17 13.13
CA ALA A 104 -25.89 15.06 12.81
C ALA A 104 -27.22 15.17 13.55
N ALA A 105 -28.20 14.36 13.15
CA ALA A 105 -29.45 14.21 13.88
C ALA A 105 -29.40 12.92 14.74
N VAL A 106 -29.69 13.04 16.02
CA VAL A 106 -29.85 11.92 16.96
C VAL A 106 -31.28 11.97 17.52
N ASN A 107 -32.07 10.92 17.34
CA ASN A 107 -33.47 10.86 17.76
C ASN A 107 -34.32 12.06 17.26
N GLY A 108 -34.01 12.59 16.08
CA GLY A 108 -34.72 13.74 15.48
C GLY A 108 -34.20 15.11 15.92
N GLU A 109 -33.30 15.20 16.89
CA GLU A 109 -32.68 16.43 17.36
C GLU A 109 -31.32 16.64 16.63
N LYS A 110 -31.04 17.89 16.25
CA LYS A 110 -29.73 18.26 15.70
C LYS A 110 -28.71 18.43 16.81
N VAL A 111 -27.64 17.68 16.74
CA VAL A 111 -26.51 17.72 17.68
C VAL A 111 -25.20 17.98 16.93
N GLU A 112 -24.20 18.46 17.67
CA GLU A 112 -22.89 18.78 17.13
C GLU A 112 -21.80 18.23 18.05
N THR A 113 -20.75 17.67 17.45
CA THR A 113 -19.48 17.33 18.11
C THR A 113 -18.37 18.18 17.56
N LEU A 114 -17.57 18.77 18.44
CA LEU A 114 -16.44 19.62 18.12
C LEU A 114 -15.14 18.97 18.61
N ILE A 115 -14.31 18.50 17.70
CA ILE A 115 -13.01 17.91 18.03
C ILE A 115 -11.91 18.91 17.73
N PRO A 116 -11.20 19.44 18.75
CA PRO A 116 -10.05 20.32 18.55
C PRO A 116 -8.95 19.61 17.74
N ARG A 117 -8.25 20.32 16.85
CA ARG A 117 -7.13 19.74 16.05
C ARG A 117 -6.12 19.00 16.90
N GLY A 118 -5.75 19.56 18.06
CA GLY A 118 -4.79 18.94 18.97
C GLY A 118 -5.30 17.63 19.60
N ALA A 119 -6.62 17.52 19.84
CA ALA A 119 -7.25 16.27 20.29
C ALA A 119 -7.25 15.23 19.15
N PHE A 120 -7.66 15.64 17.95
CA PHE A 120 -7.65 14.76 16.78
C PHE A 120 -6.24 14.27 16.43
N GLU A 121 -5.22 15.13 16.53
CA GLU A 121 -3.81 14.75 16.34
C GLU A 121 -3.37 13.64 17.33
N LYS A 122 -3.84 13.70 18.58
CA LYS A 122 -3.60 12.66 19.59
C LYS A 122 -4.36 11.38 19.28
N MET A 123 -5.63 11.46 18.94
CA MET A 123 -6.47 10.31 18.55
C MET A 123 -5.85 9.58 17.34
N SER A 124 -5.32 10.32 16.38
CA SER A 124 -4.72 9.80 15.14
C SER A 124 -3.31 9.24 15.33
N SER A 125 -2.71 9.31 16.52
CA SER A 125 -1.29 8.96 16.73
C SER A 125 -0.94 7.54 16.29
N GLN A 126 -1.80 6.55 16.59
CA GLN A 126 -1.59 5.16 16.20
C GLN A 126 -1.64 4.97 14.67
N LEU A 127 -2.55 5.66 13.97
CA LEU A 127 -2.64 5.63 12.52
C LEU A 127 -1.37 6.23 11.89
N LEU A 128 -0.89 7.36 12.42
CA LEU A 128 0.35 7.98 11.97
C LEU A 128 1.58 7.10 12.24
N ASP A 129 1.59 6.33 13.33
CA ASP A 129 2.66 5.37 13.61
C ASP A 129 2.63 4.17 12.65
N ARG A 130 1.45 3.70 12.25
CA ARG A 130 1.31 2.67 11.22
C ARG A 130 1.91 3.11 9.88
N ILE A 131 1.72 4.37 9.48
CA ILE A 131 2.31 4.96 8.26
C ILE A 131 3.84 4.85 8.26
N LYS A 132 4.50 4.99 9.41
CA LYS A 132 5.97 4.95 9.50
C LYS A 132 6.55 3.61 9.07
N THR A 133 5.83 2.51 9.26
CA THR A 133 6.35 1.16 8.98
C THR A 133 6.58 0.93 7.48
N PRO A 134 5.60 1.15 6.56
CA PRO A 134 5.85 1.06 5.12
C PRO A 134 6.90 2.06 4.63
N VAL A 135 6.91 3.29 5.17
CA VAL A 135 7.93 4.29 4.79
C VAL A 135 9.34 3.82 5.13
N ARG A 136 9.56 3.30 6.36
CA ARG A 136 10.88 2.76 6.73
C ARG A 136 11.27 1.56 5.88
N LYS A 137 10.30 0.69 5.60
CA LYS A 137 10.49 -0.49 4.78
C LYS A 137 10.92 -0.10 3.35
N SER A 138 10.22 0.82 2.69
CA SER A 138 10.57 1.27 1.34
C SER A 138 11.95 1.93 1.29
N LEU A 139 12.30 2.77 2.28
CA LEU A 139 13.62 3.39 2.38
C LEU A 139 14.73 2.33 2.54
N SER A 140 14.51 1.34 3.42
CA SER A 140 15.45 0.24 3.64
C SER A 140 15.64 -0.61 2.39
N ASP A 141 14.55 -0.95 1.70
CA ASP A 141 14.58 -1.77 0.49
C ASP A 141 15.27 -1.06 -0.69
N ALA A 142 15.05 0.24 -0.82
CA ALA A 142 15.74 1.07 -1.81
C ALA A 142 17.21 1.36 -1.45
N GLY A 143 17.64 1.03 -0.22
CA GLY A 143 18.99 1.35 0.27
C GLY A 143 19.25 2.84 0.46
N VAL A 144 18.21 3.67 0.65
CA VAL A 144 18.31 5.14 0.76
C VAL A 144 17.89 5.65 2.12
N LYS A 145 18.44 6.77 2.53
CA LYS A 145 18.06 7.49 3.75
C LYS A 145 17.01 8.55 3.42
N ALA A 146 16.15 8.88 4.38
CA ALA A 146 15.11 9.90 4.19
C ALA A 146 15.66 11.27 3.71
N ARG A 147 16.89 11.63 4.12
CA ARG A 147 17.57 12.87 3.68
C ARG A 147 18.03 12.85 2.22
N GLU A 148 18.12 11.66 1.61
CA GLU A 148 18.55 11.44 0.22
C GLU A 148 17.37 11.43 -0.75
N ILE A 149 16.15 11.59 -0.25
CA ILE A 149 14.95 11.84 -1.04
C ILE A 149 14.93 13.33 -1.38
N ASP A 150 14.97 13.67 -2.67
CA ASP A 150 14.97 15.05 -3.12
C ASP A 150 13.58 15.67 -3.01
N GLU A 151 12.54 14.89 -3.28
CA GLU A 151 11.16 15.37 -3.24
C GLU A 151 10.18 14.33 -2.71
N VAL A 152 9.11 14.82 -2.06
CA VAL A 152 8.01 13.99 -1.54
C VAL A 152 6.72 14.43 -2.20
N VAL A 153 6.15 13.55 -3.02
CA VAL A 153 4.92 13.78 -3.79
C VAL A 153 3.74 13.21 -3.03
N LEU A 154 2.73 14.00 -2.77
CA LEU A 154 1.51 13.59 -2.08
C LEU A 154 0.42 13.19 -3.08
N VAL A 155 -0.13 11.99 -2.90
CA VAL A 155 -1.18 11.40 -3.72
C VAL A 155 -2.29 10.87 -2.82
N GLY A 156 -3.52 10.82 -3.33
CA GLY A 156 -4.70 10.36 -2.60
C GLY A 156 -5.35 11.46 -1.75
N GLY A 157 -6.68 11.43 -1.68
CA GLY A 157 -7.49 12.49 -1.05
C GLY A 157 -7.16 12.74 0.43
N THR A 158 -6.74 11.71 1.16
CA THR A 158 -6.40 11.82 2.59
C THR A 158 -5.14 12.66 2.83
N THR A 159 -4.23 12.77 1.85
CA THR A 159 -3.06 13.64 1.94
C THR A 159 -3.40 15.14 1.94
N LYS A 160 -4.64 15.51 1.61
CA LYS A 160 -5.14 16.89 1.74
C LYS A 160 -5.33 17.32 3.20
N MET A 161 -5.44 16.36 4.12
CA MET A 161 -5.57 16.68 5.55
C MET A 161 -4.33 17.42 6.06
N PRO A 162 -4.50 18.59 6.73
CA PRO A 162 -3.37 19.35 7.28
C PRO A 162 -2.51 18.54 8.25
N LEU A 163 -3.13 17.62 9.00
CA LEU A 163 -2.45 16.68 9.90
C LEU A 163 -1.46 15.78 9.15
N VAL A 164 -1.88 15.18 8.04
CA VAL A 164 -1.05 14.29 7.22
C VAL A 164 0.10 15.06 6.58
N ARG A 165 -0.19 16.23 5.99
CA ARG A 165 0.86 17.10 5.40
C ARG A 165 1.92 17.50 6.41
N LYS A 166 1.48 17.94 7.61
CA LYS A 166 2.38 18.28 8.72
C LYS A 166 3.23 17.08 9.17
N PHE A 167 2.59 15.90 9.24
CA PHE A 167 3.29 14.67 9.62
C PHE A 167 4.36 14.29 8.60
N VAL A 168 4.03 14.27 7.31
CA VAL A 168 4.98 13.95 6.23
C VAL A 168 6.10 14.98 6.18
N GLY A 169 5.77 16.27 6.29
CA GLY A 169 6.79 17.34 6.35
C GLY A 169 7.78 17.16 7.49
N LYS A 170 7.31 16.75 8.67
CA LYS A 170 8.19 16.42 9.82
C LYS A 170 9.03 15.17 9.58
N LEU A 171 8.45 14.14 8.93
CA LEU A 171 9.12 12.86 8.69
C LEU A 171 10.34 13.01 7.77
N PHE A 172 10.22 13.86 6.75
CA PHE A 172 11.26 14.07 5.75
C PHE A 172 12.05 15.39 5.93
N GLY A 173 11.65 16.23 6.89
CA GLY A 173 12.30 17.53 7.13
C GLY A 173 12.16 18.54 5.99
N ARG A 174 11.13 18.40 5.14
CA ARG A 174 10.84 19.24 3.98
C ARG A 174 9.34 19.39 3.74
N VAL A 175 8.97 20.43 3.00
CA VAL A 175 7.58 20.63 2.57
C VAL A 175 7.28 19.67 1.44
N PRO A 176 6.26 18.82 1.55
CA PRO A 176 5.86 17.93 0.46
C PRO A 176 5.36 18.71 -0.75
N ASP A 177 5.62 18.20 -1.95
CA ASP A 177 5.12 18.77 -3.18
C ASP A 177 3.61 18.53 -3.34
N THR A 178 2.89 19.57 -3.74
CA THR A 178 1.44 19.57 -3.98
C THR A 178 1.10 20.21 -5.33
N SER A 179 2.04 20.26 -6.26
CA SER A 179 1.87 20.86 -7.58
C SER A 179 0.82 20.12 -8.42
N ILE A 180 0.67 18.81 -8.21
CA ILE A 180 -0.36 18.00 -8.83
C ILE A 180 -1.51 17.79 -7.83
N ASN A 181 -2.75 17.89 -8.31
CA ASN A 181 -3.91 17.58 -7.49
C ASN A 181 -3.87 16.09 -7.06
N PRO A 182 -3.81 15.78 -5.76
CA PRO A 182 -3.70 14.40 -5.28
C PRO A 182 -4.82 13.46 -5.74
N ASP A 183 -6.01 13.99 -6.04
CA ASP A 183 -7.15 13.18 -6.52
C ASP A 183 -7.02 12.83 -8.00
N GLU A 184 -6.27 13.59 -8.78
CA GLU A 184 -6.14 13.46 -10.23
C GLU A 184 -4.83 12.82 -10.67
N ALA A 185 -3.84 12.76 -9.79
CA ALA A 185 -2.48 12.35 -10.10
C ALA A 185 -2.41 10.96 -10.78
N VAL A 186 -3.19 9.99 -10.29
CA VAL A 186 -3.23 8.63 -10.84
C VAL A 186 -3.85 8.63 -12.24
N ALA A 187 -4.98 9.31 -12.42
CA ALA A 187 -5.67 9.40 -13.72
C ALA A 187 -4.81 10.11 -14.76
N LEU A 188 -4.14 11.19 -14.37
CA LEU A 188 -3.22 11.93 -15.24
C LEU A 188 -2.04 11.05 -15.68
N GLY A 189 -1.40 10.34 -14.74
CA GLY A 189 -0.30 9.43 -15.05
C GLY A 189 -0.72 8.27 -15.96
N ALA A 190 -1.90 7.71 -15.75
CA ALA A 190 -2.45 6.67 -16.63
C ALA A 190 -2.72 7.20 -18.05
N ALA A 191 -3.25 8.41 -18.19
CA ALA A 191 -3.47 9.05 -19.48
C ALA A 191 -2.14 9.32 -20.23
N ILE A 192 -1.12 9.77 -19.50
CA ILE A 192 0.22 9.99 -20.05
C ILE A 192 0.82 8.67 -20.54
N GLN A 193 0.73 7.60 -19.76
CA GLN A 193 1.25 6.29 -20.15
C GLN A 193 0.52 5.73 -21.38
N ALA A 194 -0.79 5.93 -21.48
CA ALA A 194 -1.54 5.58 -22.67
C ALA A 194 -1.08 6.36 -23.91
N ALA A 195 -0.83 7.67 -23.78
CA ALA A 195 -0.32 8.51 -24.85
C ALA A 195 1.11 8.11 -25.31
N MET A 196 1.99 7.74 -24.37
CA MET A 196 3.31 7.17 -24.66
C MET A 196 3.20 5.86 -25.46
N LYS A 197 2.32 4.96 -25.05
CA LYS A 197 2.09 3.68 -25.74
C LYS A 197 1.58 3.89 -27.17
N GLU A 198 0.79 4.94 -27.39
CA GLU A 198 0.34 5.35 -28.74
C GLU A 198 1.41 6.14 -29.54
N ARG A 199 2.59 6.37 -28.97
CA ARG A 199 3.71 7.15 -29.58
C ARG A 199 3.29 8.53 -30.04
N LYS A 200 2.49 9.25 -29.25
CA LYS A 200 2.10 10.61 -29.55
C LYS A 200 3.27 11.57 -29.36
N GLU A 201 3.61 12.36 -30.37
CA GLU A 201 4.73 13.31 -30.37
C GLU A 201 4.66 14.37 -29.24
N ALA A 202 3.46 14.60 -28.69
CA ALA A 202 3.26 15.56 -27.61
C ALA A 202 3.77 15.10 -26.23
N VAL A 203 4.18 13.83 -26.10
CA VAL A 203 4.61 13.24 -24.82
C VAL A 203 6.04 12.75 -24.93
N LYS A 204 6.92 13.28 -24.07
CA LYS A 204 8.30 12.80 -23.97
C LYS A 204 8.31 11.33 -23.61
N GLU A 205 9.05 10.51 -24.30
CA GLU A 205 9.15 9.08 -24.03
C GLU A 205 10.01 8.88 -22.78
N VAL A 206 9.38 8.40 -21.71
CA VAL A 206 10.05 8.01 -20.47
C VAL A 206 9.98 6.50 -20.34
N ILE A 207 11.11 5.86 -20.15
CA ILE A 207 11.17 4.42 -19.92
C ILE A 207 10.83 4.16 -18.44
N LEU A 208 9.70 3.48 -18.20
CA LEU A 208 9.30 3.08 -16.86
C LEU A 208 9.77 1.65 -16.58
N THR A 209 10.53 1.50 -15.52
CA THR A 209 10.88 0.20 -14.95
C THR A 209 10.13 0.03 -13.64
N ASP A 210 9.29 -1.00 -13.54
CA ASP A 210 8.49 -1.29 -12.35
C ASP A 210 8.98 -2.54 -11.62
N VAL A 211 8.51 -2.79 -10.40
CA VAL A 211 8.94 -3.90 -9.56
C VAL A 211 7.75 -4.72 -9.04
N CYS A 212 8.00 -6.00 -8.75
CA CYS A 212 7.02 -6.85 -8.09
C CYS A 212 6.83 -6.38 -6.63
N PRO A 213 5.63 -5.96 -6.21
CA PRO A 213 5.44 -5.34 -4.89
C PRO A 213 5.48 -6.34 -3.73
N PHE A 214 5.32 -7.63 -4.01
CA PHE A 214 5.29 -8.71 -3.01
C PHE A 214 6.10 -9.91 -3.49
N THR A 215 6.67 -10.65 -2.55
CA THR A 215 7.31 -11.92 -2.85
C THR A 215 6.27 -12.95 -3.28
N LEU A 216 6.52 -13.60 -4.41
CA LEU A 216 5.75 -14.73 -4.93
C LEU A 216 6.54 -16.01 -4.73
N GLY A 217 5.89 -17.07 -4.28
CA GLY A 217 6.52 -18.35 -4.02
C GLY A 217 5.52 -19.47 -3.85
N THR A 218 5.99 -20.57 -3.31
CA THR A 218 5.19 -21.77 -3.09
C THR A 218 5.45 -22.38 -1.71
N GLU A 219 4.53 -23.22 -1.27
CA GLU A 219 4.73 -24.06 -0.10
C GLU A 219 5.65 -25.23 -0.44
N VAL A 220 6.58 -25.53 0.46
CA VAL A 220 7.47 -26.67 0.36
C VAL A 220 7.59 -27.43 1.67
N SER A 221 7.96 -28.72 1.57
CA SER A 221 8.37 -29.52 2.72
C SER A 221 9.89 -29.58 2.79
N VAL A 222 10.44 -29.41 3.97
CA VAL A 222 11.88 -29.42 4.24
C VAL A 222 12.22 -30.63 5.11
N LYS A 223 13.29 -31.34 4.76
CA LYS A 223 13.84 -32.40 5.63
C LYS A 223 14.54 -31.79 6.82
N THR A 224 14.14 -32.20 8.02
CA THR A 224 14.81 -31.83 9.26
C THR A 224 16.03 -32.73 9.53
N GLU A 225 16.87 -32.40 10.50
CA GLU A 225 18.04 -33.17 10.89
C GLU A 225 17.72 -34.62 11.26
N ASN A 226 16.51 -34.92 11.68
CA ASN A 226 16.02 -36.26 12.05
C ASN A 226 15.32 -36.98 10.88
N ASP A 227 15.53 -36.55 9.64
CA ASP A 227 14.95 -37.11 8.41
C ASP A 227 13.41 -37.05 8.34
N HIS A 228 12.78 -36.21 9.21
CA HIS A 228 11.35 -35.91 9.13
C HIS A 228 11.08 -34.80 8.12
N LEU A 229 9.99 -34.95 7.35
CA LEU A 229 9.48 -33.90 6.47
C LEU A 229 8.62 -32.93 7.28
N GLU A 230 9.00 -31.67 7.30
CA GLU A 230 8.22 -30.58 7.88
C GLU A 230 7.65 -29.71 6.74
N GLY A 231 6.34 -29.67 6.62
CA GLY A 231 5.62 -28.83 5.67
C GLY A 231 5.44 -27.39 6.14
N ASN A 232 4.61 -26.61 5.43
CA ASN A 232 4.27 -25.22 5.76
C ASN A 232 5.48 -24.24 5.68
N HIS A 233 6.53 -24.57 4.94
CA HIS A 233 7.62 -23.65 4.64
C HIS A 233 7.31 -22.87 3.35
N PHE A 234 7.54 -21.56 3.37
CA PHE A 234 7.42 -20.72 2.18
C PHE A 234 8.76 -20.68 1.44
N CYS A 235 8.74 -21.06 0.17
CA CYS A 235 9.89 -20.94 -0.74
C CYS A 235 9.67 -19.76 -1.68
N PRO A 236 10.41 -18.65 -1.53
CA PRO A 236 10.37 -17.52 -2.45
C PRO A 236 10.89 -17.93 -3.83
N ILE A 237 10.19 -17.50 -4.90
CA ILE A 237 10.61 -17.70 -6.30
C ILE A 237 10.90 -16.36 -6.97
N ILE A 238 9.98 -15.39 -6.83
CA ILE A 238 10.21 -14.01 -7.28
C ILE A 238 10.13 -13.15 -6.02
N GLU A 239 11.25 -12.61 -5.61
CA GLU A 239 11.31 -11.73 -4.43
C GLU A 239 10.65 -10.37 -4.74
N ARG A 240 10.08 -9.75 -3.73
CA ARG A 240 9.57 -8.38 -3.83
C ARG A 240 10.69 -7.42 -4.27
N ASN A 241 10.31 -6.35 -4.91
CA ASN A 241 11.22 -5.38 -5.55
C ASN A 241 12.08 -5.97 -6.68
N THR A 242 11.79 -7.19 -7.15
CA THR A 242 12.36 -7.69 -8.41
C THR A 242 11.79 -6.90 -9.57
N VAL A 243 12.66 -6.37 -10.41
CA VAL A 243 12.27 -5.62 -11.63
C VAL A 243 11.42 -6.50 -12.54
N ILE A 244 10.33 -5.98 -13.07
CA ILE A 244 9.42 -6.68 -13.96
C ILE A 244 9.48 -6.12 -15.39
N PRO A 245 9.31 -6.97 -16.43
CA PRO A 245 8.96 -8.40 -16.36
C PRO A 245 10.11 -9.29 -15.87
N ALA A 246 9.80 -10.27 -15.04
CA ALA A 246 10.75 -11.23 -14.50
C ALA A 246 10.28 -12.67 -14.73
N SER A 247 11.23 -13.57 -14.98
CA SER A 247 10.99 -15.01 -15.01
C SER A 247 12.01 -15.71 -14.12
N ARG A 248 11.56 -16.63 -13.30
CA ARG A 248 12.38 -17.45 -12.41
C ARG A 248 11.91 -18.89 -12.47
N THR A 249 12.86 -19.79 -12.42
CA THR A 249 12.60 -21.22 -12.37
C THR A 249 13.23 -21.79 -11.12
N GLN A 250 12.47 -22.58 -10.38
CA GLN A 250 12.94 -23.33 -9.23
C GLN A 250 12.57 -24.80 -9.44
N HIS A 251 13.51 -25.71 -9.14
CA HIS A 251 13.29 -27.13 -9.28
C HIS A 251 12.94 -27.74 -7.93
N PHE A 252 11.89 -28.57 -7.92
CA PHE A 252 11.46 -29.34 -6.77
C PHE A 252 11.44 -30.82 -7.15
N PHE A 253 11.36 -31.69 -6.14
CA PHE A 253 11.34 -33.12 -6.33
C PHE A 253 10.20 -33.75 -5.53
N THR A 254 9.72 -34.91 -6.00
CA THR A 254 8.78 -35.72 -5.24
C THR A 254 9.37 -36.12 -3.89
N VAL A 255 8.54 -36.13 -2.84
CA VAL A 255 8.98 -36.41 -1.47
C VAL A 255 8.57 -37.77 -0.95
N TYR A 256 7.68 -38.46 -1.66
CA TYR A 256 7.19 -39.81 -1.35
C TYR A 256 7.38 -40.73 -2.53
N ASP A 257 7.64 -42.03 -2.24
CA ASP A 257 7.60 -43.08 -3.25
C ASP A 257 6.19 -43.19 -3.85
N HIS A 258 6.13 -43.43 -5.14
CA HIS A 258 4.86 -43.56 -5.89
C HIS A 258 3.97 -42.31 -5.83
N GLN A 259 4.55 -41.13 -5.64
CA GLN A 259 3.84 -39.86 -5.69
C GLN A 259 3.48 -39.51 -7.13
N THR A 260 2.21 -39.65 -7.51
CA THR A 260 1.72 -39.38 -8.87
C THR A 260 1.03 -38.04 -9.03
N GLN A 261 0.81 -37.30 -7.93
CA GLN A 261 0.21 -35.98 -7.93
C GLN A 261 0.98 -35.02 -7.05
N VAL A 262 1.11 -33.78 -7.51
CA VAL A 262 1.72 -32.66 -6.78
C VAL A 262 0.76 -31.49 -6.82
N GLU A 263 0.52 -30.91 -5.65
CA GLU A 263 -0.20 -29.65 -5.52
C GLU A 263 0.81 -28.53 -5.26
N ILE A 264 0.78 -27.51 -6.13
CA ILE A 264 1.62 -26.33 -6.02
C ILE A 264 0.75 -25.18 -5.54
N HIS A 265 0.92 -24.77 -4.30
CA HIS A 265 0.24 -23.60 -3.72
C HIS A 265 0.97 -22.32 -4.14
N ILE A 266 0.33 -21.46 -4.90
CA ILE A 266 0.88 -20.16 -5.27
C ILE A 266 0.55 -19.19 -4.16
N LEU A 267 1.60 -18.65 -3.54
CA LEU A 267 1.51 -17.82 -2.35
C LEU A 267 2.15 -16.45 -2.59
N GLN A 268 1.60 -15.44 -1.93
CA GLN A 268 2.10 -14.07 -1.91
C GLN A 268 2.34 -13.62 -0.47
N GLY A 269 3.54 -13.15 -0.16
CA GLY A 269 3.86 -12.60 1.15
C GLY A 269 5.31 -12.76 1.56
N GLU A 270 5.61 -12.32 2.79
CA GLU A 270 6.97 -12.23 3.32
C GLU A 270 7.20 -13.16 4.53
N SER A 271 6.21 -13.96 4.90
CA SER A 271 6.33 -14.89 6.02
C SER A 271 7.07 -16.14 5.60
N ARG A 272 7.98 -16.63 6.46
CA ARG A 272 8.64 -17.93 6.28
C ARG A 272 7.68 -19.12 6.33
N PHE A 273 6.49 -18.95 6.93
CA PHE A 273 5.45 -19.97 7.01
C PHE A 273 4.41 -19.75 5.92
N ALA A 274 4.15 -20.80 5.13
CA ALA A 274 3.20 -20.75 4.02
C ALA A 274 1.80 -20.31 4.45
N SER A 275 1.33 -20.83 5.60
CA SER A 275 0.00 -20.51 6.16
C SER A 275 -0.20 -19.04 6.54
N ASN A 276 0.87 -18.28 6.69
CA ASN A 276 0.81 -16.85 7.04
C ASN A 276 0.88 -15.93 5.80
N ASN A 277 0.97 -16.51 4.61
CA ASN A 277 0.98 -15.80 3.35
C ASN A 277 -0.39 -15.89 2.66
N VAL A 278 -0.65 -14.98 1.73
CA VAL A 278 -1.91 -14.95 0.98
C VAL A 278 -1.90 -16.02 -0.09
N SER A 279 -2.89 -16.92 -0.08
CA SER A 279 -3.05 -17.91 -1.15
C SER A 279 -3.66 -17.25 -2.39
N LEU A 280 -2.96 -17.35 -3.52
CA LEU A 280 -3.42 -16.89 -4.83
C LEU A 280 -4.10 -18.00 -5.63
N GLY A 281 -3.83 -19.27 -5.30
CA GLY A 281 -4.40 -20.42 -5.98
C GLY A 281 -3.55 -21.68 -5.84
N THR A 282 -4.04 -22.78 -6.39
CA THR A 282 -3.38 -24.08 -6.37
C THR A 282 -3.36 -24.68 -7.76
N LEU A 283 -2.19 -25.15 -8.19
CA LEU A 283 -2.03 -25.94 -9.40
C LEU A 283 -1.88 -27.42 -9.02
N LYS A 284 -2.54 -28.32 -9.77
CA LYS A 284 -2.41 -29.77 -9.62
C LYS A 284 -1.68 -30.32 -10.83
N LEU A 285 -0.58 -31.00 -10.58
CA LEU A 285 0.21 -31.65 -11.62
C LEU A 285 0.21 -33.16 -11.40
N THR A 286 0.14 -33.90 -12.52
CA THR A 286 0.36 -35.34 -12.51
C THR A 286 1.81 -35.57 -12.91
N VAL A 287 2.50 -36.39 -12.12
CA VAL A 287 3.90 -36.79 -12.35
C VAL A 287 4.00 -38.29 -12.53
N PRO A 288 5.02 -38.79 -13.22
CA PRO A 288 5.26 -40.22 -13.34
C PRO A 288 5.39 -40.92 -11.99
N ASP A 289 4.94 -42.17 -11.93
CA ASP A 289 5.09 -43.02 -10.75
C ASP A 289 6.55 -43.47 -10.61
N ASN A 290 7.24 -43.00 -9.57
CA ASN A 290 8.64 -43.30 -9.34
C ASN A 290 8.98 -43.20 -7.84
N GLU A 291 10.23 -43.55 -7.47
CA GLU A 291 10.76 -43.40 -6.12
C GLU A 291 10.88 -41.91 -5.76
N ALA A 292 10.85 -41.62 -4.47
CA ALA A 292 11.03 -40.26 -3.94
C ALA A 292 12.34 -39.63 -4.43
N GLY A 293 12.24 -38.36 -4.84
CA GLY A 293 13.38 -37.58 -5.33
C GLY A 293 13.82 -37.88 -6.77
N LYS A 294 13.12 -38.75 -7.48
CA LYS A 294 13.46 -39.07 -8.89
C LYS A 294 12.75 -38.15 -9.89
N GLU A 295 11.52 -37.73 -9.59
CA GLU A 295 10.78 -36.87 -10.48
C GLU A 295 11.03 -35.39 -10.10
N GLN A 296 11.46 -34.63 -11.11
CA GLN A 296 11.68 -33.18 -11.01
C GLN A 296 10.41 -32.43 -11.45
N ILE A 297 10.05 -31.46 -10.69
CA ILE A 297 8.88 -30.60 -10.87
C ILE A 297 9.32 -29.19 -11.18
#